data_a775136b9ad1a64e0e8f8e477b7abd81
#
_entry.id   a775136b9ad1a64e0e8f8e477b7abd81
#
_cell.length_a   1.000
_cell.length_b   1.000
_cell.length_c   1.000
_cell.angle_alpha   90.00
_cell.angle_beta   90.00
_cell.angle_gamma   90.00
#
_symmetry.space_group_name_H-M   'P 1'
#
loop_
_entity.id
_entity.type
_entity.pdbx_description
1 polymer ?
#
loop_
_entity_poly.entity_id
_entity_poly.type
_entity_poly.pdbx_seq_one_letter_code
_entity_poly.pdbx_strand_id
1 'polypeptide(L)'
;EPGTQADTNDMLANCSVLARHGKGVIEAAARLGEREDEDLPNTRAEIAWMGEVSRLNNLNLTFGLVHSFRRPELYKRVIEFVEEENAKGAFLRPQTTSRGVGGLFALDHRTPFDASTSWKILKDKSFTDRLAMLEDENVRSSLCDLDVEPQLDFDISYLLFDDAVDYRHEFENSLTAHAKRMGMSPVEAFVQLNRQHKGRVVIYHPGLNQSMEAIEDMLVNPTVAMGLADSGAHVGQIMDASSPTWLLSYWVRERGVLSVEEAIRGWTSDTANLFGVRERGVLKEGAYADVNVIDLDNLAIDLPEYKHDF
;
A
#
# COMPACT_ATOMS: atom_id res chain seq x y z
N GLU A 1 19.57 -13.10 1.08
CA GLU A 1 18.52 -13.94 1.69
C GLU A 1 18.58 -15.36 1.14
N PRO A 2 18.21 -16.40 1.93
CA PRO A 2 18.03 -17.74 1.40
C PRO A 2 16.98 -17.71 0.28
N GLY A 3 17.28 -18.31 -0.86
CA GLY A 3 16.37 -18.33 -2.01
C GLY A 3 16.63 -17.25 -3.08
N THR A 4 17.43 -16.22 -2.81
CA THR A 4 17.79 -15.23 -3.86
C THR A 4 18.67 -15.83 -4.96
N GLN A 5 19.23 -17.01 -4.73
CA GLN A 5 20.04 -17.75 -5.69
C GLN A 5 19.32 -18.99 -6.26
N ALA A 6 18.06 -19.21 -5.86
CA ALA A 6 17.25 -20.29 -6.43
C ALA A 6 17.03 -20.06 -7.92
N ASP A 7 17.26 -21.07 -8.72
CA ASP A 7 16.95 -21.07 -10.14
C ASP A 7 15.54 -21.64 -10.42
N THR A 8 15.13 -21.63 -11.69
CA THR A 8 13.83 -22.16 -12.10
C THR A 8 13.64 -23.64 -11.72
N ASN A 9 14.71 -24.45 -11.75
CA ASN A 9 14.62 -25.87 -11.36
C ASN A 9 14.34 -26.04 -9.87
N ASP A 10 14.98 -25.22 -9.02
CA ASP A 10 14.72 -25.21 -7.59
C ASP A 10 13.24 -24.83 -7.31
N MET A 11 12.73 -23.83 -8.01
CA MET A 11 11.33 -23.41 -7.90
C MET A 11 10.38 -24.50 -8.37
N LEU A 12 10.66 -25.14 -9.53
CA LEU A 12 9.87 -26.28 -10.02
C LEU A 12 9.84 -27.43 -9.03
N ALA A 13 11.00 -27.78 -8.45
CA ALA A 13 11.11 -28.86 -7.47
C ALA A 13 10.25 -28.58 -6.22
N ASN A 14 10.37 -27.38 -5.65
CA ASN A 14 9.60 -26.97 -4.48
C ASN A 14 8.08 -26.91 -4.78
N CYS A 15 7.70 -26.33 -5.90
CA CYS A 15 6.29 -26.20 -6.29
C CYS A 15 5.66 -27.55 -6.64
N SER A 16 6.44 -28.52 -7.14
CA SER A 16 5.93 -29.89 -7.40
C SER A 16 5.45 -30.59 -6.14
N VAL A 17 5.99 -30.25 -4.97
CA VAL A 17 5.54 -30.78 -3.69
C VAL A 17 4.13 -30.26 -3.39
N LEU A 18 3.92 -28.94 -3.57
CA LEU A 18 2.61 -28.33 -3.37
C LEU A 18 1.57 -28.90 -4.35
N ALA A 19 1.92 -29.06 -5.62
CA ALA A 19 1.08 -29.65 -6.64
C ALA A 19 0.60 -31.07 -6.29
N ARG A 20 1.47 -31.92 -5.71
CA ARG A 20 1.10 -33.27 -5.26
C ARG A 20 0.05 -33.27 -4.15
N HIS A 21 -0.02 -32.23 -3.34
CA HIS A 21 -1.06 -32.05 -2.33
C HIS A 21 -2.37 -31.50 -2.90
N GLY A 22 -2.37 -30.98 -4.14
CA GLY A 22 -3.57 -30.48 -4.82
C GLY A 22 -4.22 -29.25 -4.17
N LYS A 23 -3.49 -28.54 -3.32
CA LYS A 23 -3.96 -27.37 -2.57
C LYS A 23 -2.84 -26.35 -2.43
N GLY A 24 -3.24 -25.08 -2.38
CA GLY A 24 -2.36 -23.96 -2.10
C GLY A 24 -2.18 -23.04 -3.30
N VAL A 25 -1.52 -21.93 -3.02
CA VAL A 25 -1.11 -20.91 -3.96
C VAL A 25 0.38 -20.64 -3.74
N ILE A 26 1.06 -20.22 -4.79
CA ILE A 26 2.45 -19.75 -4.68
C ILE A 26 2.38 -18.22 -4.63
N GLU A 27 3.00 -17.61 -3.64
CA GLU A 27 3.24 -16.18 -3.61
C GLU A 27 4.72 -15.90 -3.79
N ALA A 28 5.04 -15.11 -4.81
CA ALA A 28 6.41 -14.77 -5.16
C ALA A 28 6.74 -13.32 -4.80
N ALA A 29 7.92 -13.07 -4.26
CA ALA A 29 8.51 -11.74 -4.22
C ALA A 29 9.21 -11.47 -5.55
N ALA A 30 8.42 -11.10 -6.57
CA ALA A 30 8.89 -10.96 -7.94
C ALA A 30 9.91 -9.83 -8.08
N ARG A 31 10.99 -10.08 -8.84
CA ARG A 31 12.02 -9.09 -9.16
C ARG A 31 11.62 -8.33 -10.42
N LEU A 32 10.83 -7.28 -10.23
CA LEU A 32 10.36 -6.43 -11.31
C LEU A 32 11.18 -5.13 -11.37
N GLY A 33 11.48 -4.67 -12.57
CA GLY A 33 12.02 -3.33 -12.77
C GLY A 33 13.51 -3.24 -13.02
N GLU A 34 13.88 -3.53 -14.24
CA GLU A 34 15.18 -3.10 -14.80
C GLU A 34 15.21 -1.58 -14.93
N ARG A 35 16.35 -0.99 -14.70
CA ARG A 35 16.48 0.48 -14.73
C ARG A 35 16.73 1.04 -16.12
N GLU A 36 17.26 0.26 -17.06
CA GLU A 36 17.90 0.78 -18.27
C GLU A 36 17.51 0.08 -19.57
N ASP A 37 16.61 -0.92 -19.55
CA ASP A 37 16.23 -1.69 -20.71
C ASP A 37 14.74 -1.54 -21.04
N GLU A 38 14.44 -1.01 -22.22
CA GLU A 38 13.06 -0.81 -22.69
C GLU A 38 12.32 -2.14 -22.96
N ASP A 39 13.06 -3.19 -23.31
CA ASP A 39 12.48 -4.51 -23.59
C ASP A 39 12.21 -5.33 -22.33
N LEU A 40 12.72 -4.90 -21.18
CA LEU A 40 12.52 -5.53 -19.87
C LEU A 40 12.82 -7.04 -19.86
N PRO A 41 14.00 -7.51 -20.35
CA PRO A 41 14.28 -8.94 -20.52
C PRO A 41 14.28 -9.70 -19.19
N ASN A 42 14.78 -9.12 -18.10
CA ASN A 42 14.78 -9.80 -16.79
C ASN A 42 13.36 -9.84 -16.19
N THR A 43 12.58 -8.76 -16.30
CA THR A 43 11.18 -8.76 -15.88
C THR A 43 10.37 -9.78 -16.68
N ARG A 44 10.58 -9.86 -18.00
CA ARG A 44 9.95 -10.87 -18.85
C ARG A 44 10.36 -12.29 -18.45
N ALA A 45 11.65 -12.53 -18.17
CA ALA A 45 12.14 -13.82 -17.71
C ALA A 45 11.56 -14.19 -16.34
N GLU A 46 11.41 -13.21 -15.44
CA GLU A 46 10.79 -13.40 -14.12
C GLU A 46 9.32 -13.84 -14.26
N ILE A 47 8.54 -13.23 -15.12
CA ILE A 47 7.15 -13.64 -15.36
C ILE A 47 7.09 -15.00 -16.10
N ALA A 48 8.01 -15.26 -17.03
CA ALA A 48 8.03 -16.49 -17.81
C ALA A 48 8.26 -17.73 -16.91
N TRP A 49 9.24 -17.70 -15.97
CA TRP A 49 9.43 -18.84 -15.06
C TRP A 49 8.23 -19.05 -14.13
N MET A 50 7.59 -17.98 -13.65
CA MET A 50 6.35 -18.09 -12.86
C MET A 50 5.24 -18.75 -13.69
N GLY A 51 5.10 -18.38 -14.95
CA GLY A 51 4.17 -18.99 -15.89
C GLY A 51 4.45 -20.48 -16.10
N GLU A 52 5.71 -20.86 -16.28
CA GLU A 52 6.12 -22.26 -16.43
C GLU A 52 5.79 -23.09 -15.18
N VAL A 53 6.17 -22.60 -13.99
CA VAL A 53 5.85 -23.25 -12.69
C VAL A 53 4.35 -23.43 -12.54
N SER A 54 3.56 -22.39 -12.81
CA SER A 54 2.09 -22.43 -12.73
C SER A 54 1.51 -23.52 -13.66
N ARG A 55 1.91 -23.53 -14.94
CA ARG A 55 1.41 -24.50 -15.94
C ARG A 55 1.77 -25.94 -15.59
N LEU A 56 3.03 -26.19 -15.30
CA LEU A 56 3.52 -27.55 -15.06
C LEU A 56 2.91 -28.17 -13.79
N ASN A 57 2.53 -27.35 -12.83
CA ASN A 57 2.01 -27.80 -11.55
C ASN A 57 0.49 -27.59 -11.40
N ASN A 58 -0.17 -26.95 -12.36
CA ASN A 58 -1.58 -26.55 -12.29
C ASN A 58 -1.90 -25.80 -10.98
N LEU A 59 -1.06 -24.83 -10.63
CA LEU A 59 -1.15 -24.03 -9.41
C LEU A 59 -1.39 -22.55 -9.73
N ASN A 60 -2.22 -21.92 -8.92
CA ASN A 60 -2.31 -20.46 -8.90
C ASN A 60 -1.01 -19.86 -8.40
N LEU A 61 -0.57 -18.77 -9.01
CA LEU A 61 0.58 -18.01 -8.57
C LEU A 61 0.23 -16.52 -8.51
N THR A 62 0.60 -15.88 -7.42
CA THR A 62 0.40 -14.45 -7.18
C THR A 62 1.70 -13.75 -6.80
N PHE A 63 1.76 -12.46 -7.01
CA PHE A 63 2.87 -11.58 -6.61
C PHE A 63 2.39 -10.14 -6.56
N GLY A 64 3.09 -9.28 -5.82
CA GLY A 64 2.74 -7.86 -5.72
C GLY A 64 2.96 -7.13 -7.03
N LEU A 65 1.96 -6.36 -7.48
CA LEU A 65 2.01 -5.45 -8.62
C LEU A 65 1.67 -4.05 -8.15
N VAL A 66 2.61 -3.13 -8.33
CA VAL A 66 2.48 -1.76 -7.84
C VAL A 66 3.03 -0.77 -8.86
N HIS A 67 2.48 0.44 -8.81
CA HIS A 67 3.00 1.58 -9.57
C HIS A 67 4.12 2.29 -8.79
N SER A 68 5.09 2.83 -9.51
CA SER A 68 6.11 3.73 -8.97
C SER A 68 6.44 4.83 -9.97
N PHE A 69 6.57 6.08 -9.52
CA PHE A 69 7.01 7.19 -10.37
C PHE A 69 8.40 6.99 -10.99
N ARG A 70 9.22 6.11 -10.41
CA ARG A 70 10.51 5.73 -11.02
C ARG A 70 10.34 4.92 -12.30
N ARG A 71 9.24 4.20 -12.44
CA ARG A 71 8.89 3.33 -13.57
C ARG A 71 7.38 3.37 -13.81
N PRO A 72 6.83 4.49 -14.30
CA PRO A 72 5.39 4.72 -14.34
C PRO A 72 4.63 3.72 -15.22
N GLU A 73 5.25 3.20 -16.29
CA GLU A 73 4.60 2.28 -17.22
C GLU A 73 4.89 0.79 -16.95
N LEU A 74 5.73 0.48 -15.95
CA LEU A 74 6.17 -0.90 -15.71
C LEU A 74 5.00 -1.84 -15.40
N TYR A 75 4.01 -1.40 -14.62
CA TYR A 75 2.87 -2.23 -14.26
C TYR A 75 2.07 -2.68 -15.50
N LYS A 76 1.92 -1.84 -16.52
CA LYS A 76 1.23 -2.19 -17.76
C LYS A 76 1.99 -3.29 -18.51
N ARG A 77 3.32 -3.16 -18.62
CA ARG A 77 4.17 -4.16 -19.25
C ARG A 77 4.14 -5.50 -18.52
N VAL A 78 4.11 -5.47 -17.18
CA VAL A 78 3.97 -6.68 -16.36
C VAL A 78 2.62 -7.36 -16.62
N ILE A 79 1.53 -6.61 -16.68
CA ILE A 79 0.21 -7.14 -17.02
C ILE A 79 0.22 -7.82 -18.39
N GLU A 80 0.80 -7.19 -19.42
CA GLU A 80 0.95 -7.79 -20.78
C GLU A 80 1.70 -9.12 -20.72
N PHE A 81 2.82 -9.20 -20.01
CA PHE A 81 3.59 -10.45 -19.88
C PHE A 81 2.82 -11.53 -19.12
N VAL A 82 2.06 -11.15 -18.09
CA VAL A 82 1.17 -12.07 -17.37
C VAL A 82 0.08 -12.61 -18.30
N GLU A 83 -0.55 -11.76 -19.09
CA GLU A 83 -1.58 -12.17 -20.05
C GLU A 83 -1.02 -13.11 -21.12
N GLU A 84 0.20 -12.85 -21.63
CA GLU A 84 0.91 -13.76 -22.53
C GLU A 84 1.13 -15.15 -21.92
N GLU A 85 1.54 -15.23 -20.65
CA GLU A 85 1.74 -16.51 -19.97
C GLU A 85 0.40 -17.21 -19.65
N ASN A 86 -0.62 -16.46 -19.25
CA ASN A 86 -1.96 -17.01 -19.02
C ASN A 86 -2.58 -17.54 -20.32
N ALA A 87 -2.34 -16.89 -21.46
CA ALA A 87 -2.76 -17.41 -22.78
C ALA A 87 -2.09 -18.76 -23.13
N LYS A 88 -0.91 -19.07 -22.56
CA LYS A 88 -0.23 -20.37 -22.68
C LYS A 88 -0.73 -21.41 -21.66
N GLY A 89 -1.72 -21.06 -20.80
CA GLY A 89 -2.33 -21.94 -19.81
C GLY A 89 -1.75 -21.80 -18.39
N ALA A 90 -1.07 -20.71 -18.08
CA ALA A 90 -0.72 -20.36 -16.71
C ALA A 90 -1.92 -19.78 -15.93
N PHE A 91 -1.80 -19.72 -14.60
CA PHE A 91 -2.78 -19.13 -13.68
C PHE A 91 -2.09 -18.07 -12.82
N LEU A 92 -1.56 -17.03 -13.48
CA LEU A 92 -0.92 -15.90 -12.82
C LEU A 92 -1.94 -14.82 -12.52
N ARG A 93 -2.01 -14.37 -11.27
CA ARG A 93 -2.86 -13.28 -10.79
C ARG A 93 -2.02 -12.34 -9.93
N PRO A 94 -1.35 -11.32 -10.51
CA PRO A 94 -0.70 -10.29 -9.71
C PRO A 94 -1.72 -9.55 -8.84
N GLN A 95 -1.28 -9.03 -7.68
CA GLN A 95 -2.17 -8.39 -6.73
C GLN A 95 -1.77 -6.93 -6.47
N THR A 96 -2.76 -6.07 -6.32
CA THR A 96 -2.58 -4.66 -5.97
C THR A 96 -3.51 -4.24 -4.84
N THR A 97 -3.27 -3.07 -4.27
CA THR A 97 -4.14 -2.48 -3.26
C THR A 97 -4.93 -1.30 -3.83
N SER A 98 -6.02 -0.95 -3.18
CA SER A 98 -6.93 0.13 -3.60
C SER A 98 -6.38 1.55 -3.37
N ARG A 99 -5.20 1.68 -2.77
CA ARG A 99 -4.55 2.96 -2.48
C ARG A 99 -3.03 2.80 -2.44
N GLY A 100 -2.30 3.89 -2.21
CA GLY A 100 -0.85 3.83 -2.04
C GLY A 100 -0.45 2.98 -0.83
N VAL A 101 0.73 2.39 -0.90
CA VAL A 101 1.40 1.68 0.19
C VAL A 101 2.65 2.44 0.58
N GLY A 102 2.87 2.70 1.86
CA GLY A 102 4.00 3.49 2.32
C GLY A 102 4.02 3.71 3.82
N GLY A 103 4.60 4.82 4.24
CA GLY A 103 4.75 5.16 5.65
C GLY A 103 3.73 6.18 6.14
N LEU A 104 3.36 6.05 7.41
CA LEU A 104 2.63 7.05 8.17
C LEU A 104 3.57 7.68 9.20
N PHE A 105 3.55 9.00 9.29
CA PHE A 105 4.39 9.75 10.22
C PHE A 105 3.53 10.72 11.01
N ALA A 106 3.72 10.77 12.33
CA ALA A 106 2.95 11.64 13.21
C ALA A 106 3.75 12.04 14.45
N LEU A 107 3.29 13.08 15.13
CA LEU A 107 3.95 13.59 16.33
C LEU A 107 3.93 12.59 17.49
N ASP A 108 2.93 11.72 17.56
CA ASP A 108 2.80 10.70 18.62
C ASP A 108 3.70 9.47 18.41
N HIS A 109 4.33 9.35 17.23
CA HIS A 109 5.19 8.23 16.89
C HIS A 109 6.51 8.70 16.26
N ARG A 110 6.71 8.48 14.97
CA ARG A 110 7.88 8.92 14.20
C ARG A 110 7.53 10.09 13.30
N THR A 111 8.47 10.99 13.14
CA THR A 111 8.33 12.11 12.21
C THR A 111 9.42 12.04 11.13
N PRO A 112 9.22 12.71 9.97
CA PRO A 112 10.25 12.79 8.94
C PRO A 112 11.51 13.53 9.38
N PHE A 113 11.45 14.22 10.53
CA PHE A 113 12.49 15.14 11.04
C PHE A 113 13.33 14.52 12.16
N ASP A 114 13.02 13.32 12.62
CA ASP A 114 13.65 12.68 13.78
C ASP A 114 15.18 12.47 13.65
N ALA A 115 15.71 12.50 12.43
CA ALA A 115 17.14 12.42 12.18
C ALA A 115 17.89 13.70 12.63
N SER A 116 17.21 14.85 12.64
CA SER A 116 17.79 16.13 13.03
C SER A 116 18.06 16.21 14.53
N THR A 117 19.16 16.85 14.91
CA THR A 117 19.56 17.01 16.31
C THR A 117 18.52 17.78 17.12
N SER A 118 17.88 18.79 16.53
CA SER A 118 16.83 19.58 17.16
C SER A 118 15.61 18.76 17.57
N TRP A 119 15.26 17.70 16.81
CA TRP A 119 14.13 16.82 17.07
C TRP A 119 14.41 15.77 18.16
N LYS A 120 15.67 15.53 18.52
CA LYS A 120 16.03 14.59 19.59
C LYS A 120 15.46 15.00 20.97
N ILE A 121 15.13 16.28 21.16
CA ILE A 121 14.48 16.78 22.37
C ILE A 121 13.11 16.12 22.62
N LEU A 122 12.42 15.68 21.54
CA LEU A 122 11.13 15.00 21.60
C LEU A 122 11.26 13.48 21.79
N LYS A 123 12.47 12.93 21.58
CA LYS A 123 12.74 11.51 21.78
C LYS A 123 12.41 11.13 23.22
N ASP A 124 11.83 9.96 23.40
CA ASP A 124 11.45 9.40 24.71
C ASP A 124 10.44 10.24 25.51
N LYS A 125 9.83 11.28 24.91
CA LYS A 125 8.74 12.04 25.49
C LYS A 125 7.40 11.39 25.19
N SER A 126 6.48 11.47 26.14
CA SER A 126 5.08 11.08 25.91
C SER A 126 4.45 12.00 24.86
N PHE A 127 3.40 11.53 24.19
CA PHE A 127 2.66 12.37 23.23
C PHE A 127 2.17 13.67 23.85
N THR A 128 1.65 13.60 25.08
CA THR A 128 1.21 14.78 25.83
C THR A 128 2.33 15.78 26.07
N ASP A 129 3.54 15.29 26.41
CA ASP A 129 4.70 16.16 26.63
C ASP A 129 5.18 16.79 25.32
N ARG A 130 5.23 15.98 24.23
CA ARG A 130 5.60 16.50 22.89
C ARG A 130 4.65 17.63 22.47
N LEU A 131 3.35 17.44 22.65
CA LEU A 131 2.36 18.44 22.32
C LEU A 131 2.49 19.70 23.18
N ALA A 132 2.70 19.54 24.49
CA ALA A 132 2.92 20.67 25.40
C ALA A 132 4.20 21.47 25.03
N MET A 133 5.26 20.80 24.60
CA MET A 133 6.49 21.46 24.14
C MET A 133 6.27 22.33 22.90
N LEU A 134 5.30 22.02 22.04
CA LEU A 134 4.98 22.86 20.88
C LEU A 134 4.32 24.20 21.28
N GLU A 135 3.92 24.41 22.53
CA GLU A 135 3.42 25.71 23.00
C GLU A 135 4.56 26.69 23.34
N ASP A 136 5.78 26.21 23.56
CA ASP A 136 6.97 27.05 23.75
C ASP A 136 7.54 27.52 22.42
N GLU A 137 7.64 28.84 22.24
CA GLU A 137 8.14 29.47 21.00
C GLU A 137 9.62 29.14 20.74
N ASN A 138 10.44 29.04 21.78
CA ASN A 138 11.86 28.68 21.62
C ASN A 138 12.01 27.25 21.16
N VAL A 139 11.17 26.32 21.64
CA VAL A 139 11.15 24.93 21.21
C VAL A 139 10.74 24.87 19.73
N ARG A 140 9.63 25.54 19.33
CA ARG A 140 9.21 25.55 17.92
C ARG A 140 10.31 26.11 17.01
N SER A 141 10.90 27.21 17.38
CA SER A 141 12.03 27.81 16.62
C SER A 141 13.18 26.82 16.47
N SER A 142 13.55 26.13 17.56
CA SER A 142 14.62 25.12 17.52
C SER A 142 14.27 23.93 16.63
N LEU A 143 13.02 23.45 16.64
CA LEU A 143 12.58 22.33 15.81
C LEU A 143 12.64 22.65 14.30
N CYS A 144 12.54 23.92 13.94
CA CYS A 144 12.63 24.39 12.55
C CYS A 144 14.08 24.49 12.04
N ASP A 145 15.07 24.45 12.93
CA ASP A 145 16.51 24.47 12.59
C ASP A 145 17.01 23.04 12.37
N LEU A 146 16.89 22.57 11.13
CA LEU A 146 17.26 21.20 10.76
C LEU A 146 18.73 21.15 10.33
N ASP A 147 19.52 20.29 11.00
CA ASP A 147 20.89 19.96 10.60
C ASP A 147 20.98 18.72 9.68
N VAL A 148 19.85 18.02 9.47
CA VAL A 148 19.72 16.90 8.55
C VAL A 148 18.45 17.07 7.72
N GLU A 149 18.60 17.10 6.41
CA GLU A 149 17.48 17.17 5.47
C GLU A 149 16.63 15.91 5.52
N PRO A 150 15.30 16.04 5.58
CA PRO A 150 14.40 14.91 5.48
C PRO A 150 14.55 14.15 4.16
N GLN A 151 14.47 12.82 4.24
CA GLN A 151 14.59 11.96 3.06
C GLN A 151 13.29 11.77 2.29
N LEU A 152 12.18 12.33 2.78
CA LEU A 152 10.87 12.26 2.12
C LEU A 152 10.70 13.40 1.12
N ASP A 153 10.09 13.08 -0.01
CA ASP A 153 9.58 14.08 -0.95
C ASP A 153 8.24 14.61 -0.43
N PHE A 154 8.22 15.86 0.03
CA PHE A 154 7.01 16.48 0.59
C PHE A 154 5.98 16.89 -0.46
N ASP A 155 6.32 16.87 -1.74
CA ASP A 155 5.35 17.08 -2.82
C ASP A 155 4.37 15.89 -2.97
N ILE A 156 4.82 14.70 -2.57
CA ILE A 156 4.03 13.47 -2.55
C ILE A 156 3.80 12.92 -1.12
N SER A 157 3.90 13.78 -0.11
CA SER A 157 3.61 13.46 1.29
C SER A 157 2.34 14.19 1.70
N TYR A 158 1.25 13.48 1.78
CA TYR A 158 -0.09 14.04 1.96
C TYR A 158 -0.48 14.10 3.43
N LEU A 159 -1.26 15.10 3.81
CA LEU A 159 -1.70 15.27 5.19
C LEU A 159 -3.09 14.66 5.41
N LEU A 160 -3.20 13.85 6.45
CA LEU A 160 -4.46 13.33 6.96
C LEU A 160 -4.80 14.09 8.23
N PHE A 161 -6.04 14.54 8.35
CA PHE A 161 -6.58 15.25 9.50
C PHE A 161 -7.71 14.44 10.13
N ASP A 162 -7.98 14.70 11.42
CA ASP A 162 -8.99 14.02 12.22
C ASP A 162 -10.42 14.08 11.62
N ASP A 163 -10.75 15.18 10.97
CA ASP A 163 -12.05 15.46 10.40
C ASP A 163 -12.16 15.21 8.88
N ALA A 164 -11.04 14.87 8.22
CA ALA A 164 -10.99 14.67 6.78
C ALA A 164 -9.82 13.73 6.41
N VAL A 165 -10.04 12.42 6.58
CA VAL A 165 -9.05 11.42 6.16
C VAL A 165 -9.21 11.16 4.66
N ASP A 166 -8.22 11.60 3.89
CA ASP A 166 -8.23 11.53 2.44
C ASP A 166 -6.92 10.91 1.93
N TYR A 167 -7.01 9.75 1.30
CA TYR A 167 -5.87 9.05 0.70
C TYR A 167 -5.68 9.35 -0.79
N ARG A 168 -6.36 10.37 -1.34
CA ARG A 168 -6.12 10.82 -2.71
C ARG A 168 -4.76 11.50 -2.81
N HIS A 169 -4.07 11.24 -3.92
CA HIS A 169 -2.75 11.81 -4.19
C HIS A 169 -2.87 13.17 -4.89
N GLU A 170 -3.54 14.12 -4.25
CA GLU A 170 -3.70 15.48 -4.76
C GLU A 170 -2.63 16.39 -4.16
N PHE A 171 -1.85 17.05 -5.02
CA PHE A 171 -0.76 17.94 -4.58
C PHE A 171 -1.22 18.99 -3.56
N GLU A 172 -2.45 19.47 -3.68
CA GLU A 172 -3.06 20.44 -2.77
C GLU A 172 -3.13 19.94 -1.32
N ASN A 173 -3.15 18.65 -1.12
CA ASN A 173 -3.14 17.98 0.20
C ASN A 173 -1.73 17.65 0.68
N SER A 174 -0.68 17.92 -0.13
CA SER A 174 0.71 17.65 0.26
C SER A 174 1.22 18.62 1.33
N LEU A 175 2.21 18.19 2.10
CA LEU A 175 2.86 19.05 3.09
C LEU A 175 3.48 20.28 2.44
N THR A 176 4.07 20.15 1.25
CA THR A 176 4.59 21.28 0.47
C THR A 176 3.49 22.29 0.14
N ALA A 177 2.32 21.84 -0.31
CA ALA A 177 1.22 22.74 -0.66
C ALA A 177 0.67 23.48 0.58
N HIS A 178 0.53 22.77 1.71
CA HIS A 178 0.16 23.39 2.99
C HIS A 178 1.20 24.44 3.43
N ALA A 179 2.48 24.10 3.39
CA ALA A 179 3.57 25.03 3.73
C ALA A 179 3.53 26.29 2.85
N LYS A 180 3.37 26.14 1.54
CA LYS A 180 3.23 27.29 0.60
C LYS A 180 2.04 28.18 0.94
N ARG A 181 0.86 27.60 1.24
CA ARG A 181 -0.33 28.39 1.63
C ARG A 181 -0.14 29.16 2.93
N MET A 182 0.66 28.61 3.85
CA MET A 182 0.98 29.23 5.15
C MET A 182 2.14 30.22 5.07
N GLY A 183 2.88 30.25 3.95
CA GLY A 183 4.11 31.05 3.83
C GLY A 183 5.26 30.56 4.72
N MET A 184 5.33 29.26 4.95
CA MET A 184 6.24 28.57 5.86
C MET A 184 7.07 27.50 5.13
N SER A 185 8.14 27.04 5.74
CA SER A 185 8.82 25.81 5.33
C SER A 185 7.98 24.56 5.70
N PRO A 186 8.25 23.40 5.10
CA PRO A 186 7.51 22.17 5.43
C PRO A 186 7.59 21.78 6.93
N VAL A 187 8.74 21.95 7.57
CA VAL A 187 8.89 21.66 9.00
C VAL A 187 8.09 22.64 9.86
N GLU A 188 8.14 23.94 9.56
CA GLU A 188 7.34 24.96 10.26
C GLU A 188 5.85 24.67 10.12
N ALA A 189 5.39 24.34 8.90
CA ALA A 189 3.99 23.99 8.63
C ALA A 189 3.57 22.75 9.44
N PHE A 190 4.39 21.70 9.47
CA PHE A 190 4.10 20.49 10.25
C PHE A 190 4.00 20.81 11.75
N VAL A 191 4.93 21.57 12.31
CA VAL A 191 4.91 22.00 13.71
C VAL A 191 3.65 22.81 14.01
N GLN A 192 3.33 23.80 13.18
CA GLN A 192 2.17 24.67 13.36
C GLN A 192 0.84 23.93 13.22
N LEU A 193 0.71 23.02 12.24
CA LEU A 193 -0.48 22.22 12.05
C LEU A 193 -0.71 21.26 13.23
N ASN A 194 0.35 20.60 13.73
CA ASN A 194 0.25 19.75 14.91
C ASN A 194 -0.22 20.54 16.15
N ARG A 195 0.27 21.78 16.31
CA ARG A 195 -0.21 22.67 17.39
C ARG A 195 -1.70 22.99 17.23
N GLN A 196 -2.14 23.37 16.01
CA GLN A 196 -3.53 23.74 15.72
C GLN A 196 -4.51 22.56 15.88
N HIS A 197 -4.11 21.37 15.41
CA HIS A 197 -4.90 20.14 15.43
C HIS A 197 -4.59 19.25 16.65
N LYS A 198 -3.95 19.78 17.70
CA LYS A 198 -3.64 19.06 18.95
C LYS A 198 -2.89 17.74 18.73
N GLY A 199 -1.94 17.76 17.78
CA GLY A 199 -1.13 16.61 17.42
C GLY A 199 -1.81 15.59 16.49
N ARG A 200 -3.04 15.84 16.08
CA ARG A 200 -3.83 14.93 15.22
C ARG A 200 -3.62 15.27 13.74
N VAL A 201 -2.36 15.19 13.32
CA VAL A 201 -1.93 15.36 11.92
C VAL A 201 -1.02 14.20 11.57
N VAL A 202 -1.39 13.44 10.57
CA VAL A 202 -0.59 12.32 10.06
C VAL A 202 -0.10 12.66 8.66
N ILE A 203 1.20 12.49 8.42
CA ILE A 203 1.76 12.51 7.07
C ILE A 203 1.64 11.09 6.51
N TYR A 204 0.94 10.96 5.40
CA TYR A 204 0.90 9.78 4.58
C TYR A 204 1.86 9.94 3.40
N HIS A 205 2.88 9.08 3.30
CA HIS A 205 3.85 9.08 2.21
C HIS A 205 3.78 7.75 1.44
N PRO A 206 3.18 7.71 0.24
CA PRO A 206 3.13 6.51 -0.57
C PRO A 206 4.50 6.21 -1.19
N GLY A 207 5.11 5.11 -0.79
CA GLY A 207 6.33 4.58 -1.41
C GLY A 207 6.05 3.81 -2.70
N LEU A 208 4.86 3.20 -2.78
CA LEU A 208 4.34 2.39 -3.88
C LEU A 208 2.90 2.77 -4.18
N ASN A 209 2.41 2.46 -5.38
CA ASN A 209 1.09 2.88 -5.86
C ASN A 209 0.91 4.40 -5.76
N GLN A 210 1.86 5.14 -6.30
CA GLN A 210 1.97 6.59 -6.15
C GLN A 210 1.02 7.37 -7.09
N SER A 211 0.40 6.73 -8.09
CA SER A 211 -0.57 7.33 -9.01
C SER A 211 -1.95 6.73 -8.81
N MET A 212 -2.95 7.58 -8.58
CA MET A 212 -4.36 7.17 -8.49
C MET A 212 -4.88 6.59 -9.80
N GLU A 213 -4.43 7.13 -10.96
CA GLU A 213 -4.77 6.60 -12.29
C GLU A 213 -4.23 5.18 -12.49
N ALA A 214 -2.97 4.94 -12.11
CA ALA A 214 -2.40 3.60 -12.20
C ALA A 214 -3.09 2.58 -11.27
N ILE A 215 -3.54 3.03 -10.08
CA ILE A 215 -4.35 2.20 -9.18
C ILE A 215 -5.69 1.87 -9.84
N GLU A 216 -6.36 2.86 -10.44
CA GLU A 216 -7.62 2.66 -11.18
C GLU A 216 -7.44 1.62 -12.28
N ASP A 217 -6.42 1.80 -13.15
CA ASP A 217 -6.10 0.87 -14.24
C ASP A 217 -5.92 -0.57 -13.73
N MET A 218 -5.21 -0.75 -12.61
CA MET A 218 -4.98 -2.07 -12.03
C MET A 218 -6.24 -2.66 -11.38
N LEU A 219 -7.06 -1.85 -10.71
CA LEU A 219 -8.28 -2.31 -10.03
C LEU A 219 -9.35 -2.80 -10.99
N VAL A 220 -9.46 -2.18 -12.17
CA VAL A 220 -10.46 -2.58 -13.19
C VAL A 220 -9.95 -3.71 -14.09
N ASN A 221 -8.68 -4.05 -14.03
CA ASN A 221 -8.11 -5.10 -14.87
C ASN A 221 -8.45 -6.50 -14.32
N PRO A 222 -9.14 -7.36 -15.10
CA PRO A 222 -9.59 -8.68 -14.64
C PRO A 222 -8.43 -9.66 -14.35
N THR A 223 -7.23 -9.39 -14.84
CA THR A 223 -6.04 -10.20 -14.57
C THR A 223 -5.46 -9.91 -13.17
N VAL A 224 -5.70 -8.71 -12.63
CA VAL A 224 -5.17 -8.27 -11.34
C VAL A 224 -6.13 -8.66 -10.21
N ALA A 225 -5.59 -9.22 -9.14
CA ALA A 225 -6.35 -9.51 -7.92
C ALA A 225 -6.30 -8.31 -6.95
N MET A 226 -7.36 -8.16 -6.17
CA MET A 226 -7.38 -7.21 -5.06
C MET A 226 -6.68 -7.82 -3.84
N GLY A 227 -5.67 -7.15 -3.33
CA GLY A 227 -4.89 -7.62 -2.19
C GLY A 227 -3.81 -6.61 -1.78
N LEU A 228 -2.75 -7.09 -1.17
CA LEU A 228 -1.51 -6.38 -0.81
C LEU A 228 -1.74 -5.02 -0.14
N ALA A 229 -2.14 -5.01 1.12
CA ALA A 229 -2.28 -3.77 1.90
C ALA A 229 -1.05 -3.44 2.76
N ASP A 230 -0.17 -4.41 2.99
CA ASP A 230 0.97 -4.36 3.93
C ASP A 230 0.60 -3.96 5.37
N SER A 231 -0.69 -3.93 5.70
CA SER A 231 -1.13 -3.61 7.04
C SER A 231 -0.65 -4.64 8.06
N GLY A 232 -0.18 -4.17 9.21
CA GLY A 232 0.40 -5.00 10.26
C GLY A 232 1.87 -5.38 10.05
N ALA A 233 2.44 -5.17 8.87
CA ALA A 233 3.88 -5.26 8.67
C ALA A 233 4.56 -4.01 9.27
N HIS A 234 5.74 -4.17 9.88
CA HIS A 234 6.50 -3.06 10.48
C HIS A 234 5.65 -2.14 11.36
N VAL A 235 4.99 -2.72 12.33
CA VAL A 235 4.08 -2.07 13.28
C VAL A 235 4.59 -0.69 13.71
N GLY A 236 3.70 0.31 13.65
CA GLY A 236 4.00 1.69 14.03
C GLY A 236 4.52 2.59 12.91
N GLN A 237 4.64 2.13 11.67
CA GLN A 237 5.05 2.99 10.56
C GLN A 237 4.41 2.66 9.21
N ILE A 238 3.97 1.43 8.97
CA ILE A 238 3.33 1.03 7.73
C ILE A 238 1.82 1.17 7.80
N MET A 239 1.23 1.30 6.63
CA MET A 239 -0.18 1.60 6.39
C MET A 239 -1.15 0.83 7.27
N ASP A 240 -2.21 1.53 7.64
CA ASP A 240 -3.36 0.96 8.31
C ASP A 240 -4.14 -0.07 7.47
N ALA A 241 -5.10 -0.74 8.08
CA ALA A 241 -5.92 -1.78 7.45
C ALA A 241 -7.15 -1.23 6.68
N SER A 242 -7.23 0.08 6.39
CA SER A 242 -8.42 0.72 5.82
C SER A 242 -8.61 0.50 4.31
N SER A 243 -7.71 -0.22 3.64
CA SER A 243 -7.76 -0.45 2.19
C SER A 243 -9.11 -0.98 1.68
N PRO A 244 -9.78 -1.95 2.33
CA PRO A 244 -11.12 -2.39 1.92
C PRO A 244 -12.19 -1.30 2.07
N THR A 245 -12.12 -0.53 3.15
CA THR A 245 -13.03 0.59 3.39
C THR A 245 -12.83 1.69 2.35
N TRP A 246 -11.57 2.00 2.00
CA TRP A 246 -11.23 2.95 0.95
C TRP A 246 -11.72 2.49 -0.44
N LEU A 247 -11.62 1.21 -0.76
CA LEU A 247 -12.17 0.66 -2.00
C LEU A 247 -13.67 0.99 -2.13
N LEU A 248 -14.44 0.74 -1.08
CA LEU A 248 -15.89 0.93 -1.10
C LEU A 248 -16.28 2.42 -1.02
N SER A 249 -15.63 3.21 -0.17
CA SER A 249 -16.00 4.61 0.00
C SER A 249 -15.55 5.49 -1.18
N TYR A 250 -14.36 5.28 -1.69
CA TYR A 250 -13.80 6.12 -2.75
C TYR A 250 -14.05 5.52 -4.16
N TRP A 251 -13.54 4.33 -4.46
CA TRP A 251 -13.60 3.78 -5.82
C TRP A 251 -15.01 3.37 -6.25
N VAL A 252 -15.83 2.89 -5.30
CA VAL A 252 -17.22 2.54 -5.56
C VAL A 252 -18.13 3.75 -5.41
N ARG A 253 -18.25 4.30 -4.18
CA ARG A 253 -19.25 5.32 -3.87
C ARG A 253 -18.97 6.68 -4.52
N GLU A 254 -17.72 7.18 -4.46
CA GLU A 254 -17.40 8.52 -4.95
C GLU A 254 -17.03 8.53 -6.43
N ARG A 255 -16.17 7.58 -6.85
CA ARG A 255 -15.67 7.53 -8.23
C ARG A 255 -16.56 6.75 -9.19
N GLY A 256 -17.32 5.77 -8.69
CA GLY A 256 -18.16 4.90 -9.52
C GLY A 256 -17.37 4.06 -10.54
N VAL A 257 -16.08 3.80 -10.28
CA VAL A 257 -15.19 3.03 -11.18
C VAL A 257 -15.53 1.55 -11.16
N LEU A 258 -15.95 1.06 -9.99
CA LEU A 258 -16.43 -0.31 -9.77
C LEU A 258 -17.85 -0.27 -9.22
N SER A 259 -18.67 -1.23 -9.60
CA SER A 259 -19.92 -1.50 -8.90
C SER A 259 -19.64 -2.11 -7.51
N VAL A 260 -20.63 -2.04 -6.62
CA VAL A 260 -20.54 -2.70 -5.30
C VAL A 260 -20.27 -4.18 -5.45
N GLU A 261 -20.95 -4.83 -6.40
CA GLU A 261 -20.84 -6.26 -6.68
C GLU A 261 -19.42 -6.63 -7.15
N GLU A 262 -18.83 -5.84 -8.03
CA GLU A 262 -17.46 -6.06 -8.52
C GLU A 262 -16.43 -5.92 -7.40
N ALA A 263 -16.53 -4.86 -6.61
CA ALA A 263 -15.63 -4.63 -5.49
C ALA A 263 -15.73 -5.73 -4.42
N ILE A 264 -16.95 -6.10 -4.03
CA ILE A 264 -17.18 -7.18 -3.05
C ILE A 264 -16.70 -8.53 -3.61
N ARG A 265 -17.01 -8.85 -4.88
CA ARG A 265 -16.52 -10.07 -5.52
C ARG A 265 -15.00 -10.15 -5.50
N GLY A 266 -14.31 -9.06 -5.90
CA GLY A 266 -12.85 -9.00 -5.93
C GLY A 266 -12.21 -9.25 -4.56
N TRP A 267 -12.78 -8.69 -3.49
CA TRP A 267 -12.29 -8.87 -2.11
C TRP A 267 -12.76 -10.17 -1.44
N THR A 268 -13.70 -10.89 -2.00
CA THR A 268 -14.26 -12.09 -1.39
C THR A 268 -14.05 -13.33 -2.26
N SER A 269 -14.96 -13.60 -3.20
CA SER A 269 -14.96 -14.86 -3.95
C SER A 269 -13.78 -14.99 -4.90
N ASP A 270 -13.32 -13.91 -5.55
CA ASP A 270 -12.18 -13.97 -6.46
C ASP A 270 -10.88 -14.23 -5.69
N THR A 271 -10.67 -13.56 -4.56
CA THR A 271 -9.53 -13.81 -3.66
C THR A 271 -9.60 -15.20 -3.04
N ALA A 272 -10.78 -15.63 -2.55
CA ALA A 272 -10.96 -16.98 -2.01
C ALA A 272 -10.66 -18.06 -3.07
N ASN A 273 -11.09 -17.87 -4.31
CA ASN A 273 -10.80 -18.79 -5.41
C ASN A 273 -9.30 -18.82 -5.76
N LEU A 274 -8.62 -17.66 -5.77
CA LEU A 274 -7.18 -17.58 -5.99
C LEU A 274 -6.41 -18.44 -4.97
N PHE A 275 -6.79 -18.35 -3.69
CA PHE A 275 -6.16 -19.11 -2.61
C PHE A 275 -6.72 -20.51 -2.42
N GLY A 276 -7.69 -20.94 -3.24
CA GLY A 276 -8.28 -22.30 -3.18
C GLY A 276 -9.22 -22.50 -1.98
N VAL A 277 -9.71 -21.43 -1.35
CA VAL A 277 -10.63 -21.44 -0.20
C VAL A 277 -12.07 -21.43 -0.71
N ARG A 278 -12.56 -22.55 -1.21
CA ARG A 278 -13.82 -22.65 -1.97
C ARG A 278 -15.11 -22.52 -1.16
N GLU A 279 -15.02 -22.60 0.17
CA GLU A 279 -16.18 -22.58 1.07
C GLU A 279 -16.41 -21.20 1.71
N ARG A 280 -15.67 -20.18 1.26
CA ARG A 280 -15.74 -18.79 1.74
C ARG A 280 -15.91 -17.79 0.60
N GLY A 281 -16.24 -16.55 0.96
CA GLY A 281 -16.40 -15.47 0.00
C GLY A 281 -17.69 -15.50 -0.81
N VAL A 282 -18.65 -16.37 -0.46
CA VAL A 282 -19.96 -16.50 -1.12
C VAL A 282 -21.06 -16.78 -0.11
N LEU A 283 -22.26 -16.26 -0.36
CA LEU A 283 -23.46 -16.56 0.41
C LEU A 283 -24.22 -17.70 -0.29
N LYS A 284 -24.00 -18.92 0.16
CA LYS A 284 -24.69 -20.12 -0.33
C LYS A 284 -24.82 -21.19 0.76
N GLU A 285 -25.76 -22.10 0.61
CA GLU A 285 -25.91 -23.27 1.50
C GLU A 285 -24.61 -24.09 1.55
N GLY A 286 -24.16 -24.45 2.76
CA GLY A 286 -22.96 -25.23 3.01
C GLY A 286 -21.66 -24.41 3.02
N ALA A 287 -21.68 -23.12 2.70
CA ALA A 287 -20.53 -22.23 2.88
C ALA A 287 -20.46 -21.71 4.32
N TYR A 288 -19.25 -21.28 4.74
CA TYR A 288 -19.09 -20.57 6.00
C TYR A 288 -19.82 -19.23 5.96
N ALA A 289 -20.51 -18.91 7.06
CA ALA A 289 -21.31 -17.69 7.19
C ALA A 289 -20.46 -16.53 7.77
N ASP A 290 -19.39 -16.17 7.07
CA ASP A 290 -18.63 -14.96 7.37
C ASP A 290 -19.34 -13.78 6.70
N VAL A 291 -20.16 -13.06 7.47
CA VAL A 291 -21.07 -12.03 6.94
C VAL A 291 -20.74 -10.68 7.53
N ASN A 292 -20.54 -9.70 6.66
CA ASN A 292 -20.44 -8.29 7.03
C ASN A 292 -21.72 -7.56 6.63
N VAL A 293 -22.19 -6.69 7.52
CA VAL A 293 -23.27 -5.73 7.23
C VAL A 293 -22.63 -4.37 7.07
N ILE A 294 -22.81 -3.75 5.91
CA ILE A 294 -22.12 -2.50 5.56
C ILE A 294 -23.16 -1.42 5.26
N ASP A 295 -23.06 -0.30 5.95
CA ASP A 295 -23.76 0.94 5.60
C ASP A 295 -22.86 1.72 4.62
N LEU A 296 -23.08 1.50 3.33
CA LEU A 296 -22.23 2.09 2.28
C LEU A 296 -22.32 3.61 2.25
N ASP A 297 -23.49 4.19 2.55
CA ASP A 297 -23.71 5.63 2.49
C ASP A 297 -22.93 6.37 3.59
N ASN A 298 -22.79 5.76 4.76
CA ASN A 298 -22.10 6.33 5.92
C ASN A 298 -20.70 5.75 6.15
N LEU A 299 -20.23 4.85 5.27
CA LEU A 299 -18.91 4.25 5.40
C LEU A 299 -17.82 5.33 5.31
N ALA A 300 -16.99 5.43 6.35
CA ALA A 300 -15.90 6.41 6.47
C ALA A 300 -14.64 5.75 7.05
N ILE A 301 -13.53 6.45 6.94
CA ILE A 301 -12.24 6.06 7.51
C ILE A 301 -11.87 7.09 8.56
N ASP A 302 -11.54 6.62 9.75
CA ASP A 302 -11.00 7.45 10.81
C ASP A 302 -9.50 7.69 10.65
N LEU A 303 -8.97 8.71 11.33
CA LEU A 303 -7.54 8.96 11.38
C LEU A 303 -6.82 7.75 11.98
N PRO A 304 -5.74 7.25 11.34
CA PRO A 304 -4.99 6.10 11.86
C PRO A 304 -4.46 6.34 13.26
N GLU A 305 -4.57 5.34 14.12
CA GLU A 305 -3.99 5.33 15.46
C GLU A 305 -2.81 4.37 15.52
N TYR A 306 -1.71 4.81 16.15
CA TYR A 306 -0.58 3.93 16.41
C TYR A 306 -0.86 3.05 17.62
N LYS A 307 -0.59 1.75 17.53
CA LYS A 307 -0.71 0.81 18.63
C LYS A 307 0.69 0.30 19.00
N HIS A 308 1.00 0.38 20.29
CA HIS A 308 2.28 -0.03 20.87
C HIS A 308 2.03 -1.18 21.85
N ASP A 309 1.56 -2.29 21.35
CA ASP A 309 1.12 -3.43 22.16
C ASP A 309 2.06 -4.64 22.09
N PHE A 310 3.35 -4.39 21.78
CA PHE A 310 4.41 -5.40 21.68
C PHE A 310 5.56 -5.13 22.62
#